data_6a500a20aa6ad81b81d083f832543cad
#
_entry.id   6a500a20aa6ad81b81d083f832543cad
#
_cell.length_a   1.000
_cell.length_b   1.000
_cell.length_c   1.000
_cell.angle_alpha   90.00
_cell.angle_beta   90.00
_cell.angle_gamma   90.00
#
_symmetry.space_group_name_H-M   'P 1'
#
loop_
_entity.id
_entity.type
_entity.pdbx_description
1 polymer ?
#
loop_
_entity_poly.entity_id
_entity_poly.type
_entity_poly.pdbx_seq_one_letter_code
_entity_poly.pdbx_strand_id
1 'polypeptide(L)'
;MDIREVIFRIERERKEQNAIYHAAAAKFGLTDTELWVLYCISEPDEDRTQQDLCRQCFYPKQTINTAITGLAKDGLVELIPIPGTRNHKRIHLTPAGRELAARPALPLKAAEEAAYGRFSEEELLAYLETVNKLNAYLREETEKL
;
A
#
# COMPACT_ATOMS: atom_id res chain seq x y z
N MET A 1 7.94 -31.87 10.69
CA MET A 1 7.60 -30.43 10.82
C MET A 1 6.09 -30.33 11.03
N ASP A 2 5.66 -29.75 12.12
CA ASP A 2 4.23 -29.44 12.30
C ASP A 2 3.90 -28.15 11.52
N ILE A 3 3.16 -28.32 10.44
CA ILE A 3 2.80 -27.21 9.54
C ILE A 3 1.95 -26.14 10.27
N ARG A 4 1.12 -26.53 11.25
CA ARG A 4 0.28 -25.60 12.00
C ARG A 4 1.12 -24.69 12.89
N GLU A 5 2.16 -25.24 13.52
CA GLU A 5 3.12 -24.44 14.30
C GLU A 5 3.86 -23.43 13.43
N VAL A 6 4.29 -23.87 12.23
CA VAL A 6 4.98 -22.97 11.28
C VAL A 6 4.05 -21.86 10.80
N ILE A 7 2.79 -22.19 10.45
CA ILE A 7 1.79 -21.18 10.08
C ILE A 7 1.61 -20.16 11.21
N PHE A 8 1.45 -20.62 12.45
CA PHE A 8 1.28 -19.72 13.60
C PHE A 8 2.45 -18.75 13.78
N ARG A 9 3.69 -19.22 13.59
CA ARG A 9 4.90 -18.39 13.67
C ARG A 9 4.94 -17.37 12.52
N ILE A 10 4.66 -17.78 11.29
CA ILE A 10 4.60 -16.87 10.14
C ILE A 10 3.55 -15.78 10.36
N GLU A 11 2.35 -16.14 10.81
CA GLU A 11 1.29 -15.17 11.09
C GLU A 11 1.65 -14.21 12.22
N ARG A 12 2.41 -14.67 13.21
CA ARG A 12 2.93 -13.80 14.27
C ARG A 12 3.89 -12.74 13.71
N GLU A 13 4.87 -13.15 12.86
CA GLU A 13 5.80 -12.22 12.23
C GLU A 13 5.08 -11.20 11.33
N ARG A 14 4.05 -11.62 10.60
CA ARG A 14 3.22 -10.71 9.81
C ARG A 14 2.49 -9.68 10.67
N LYS A 15 1.95 -10.10 11.81
CA LYS A 15 1.29 -9.19 12.77
C LYS A 15 2.29 -8.21 13.39
N GLU A 16 3.50 -8.66 13.69
CA GLU A 16 4.57 -7.78 14.18
C GLU A 16 4.94 -6.74 13.12
N GLN A 17 5.11 -7.15 11.86
CA GLN A 17 5.35 -6.22 10.76
C GLN A 17 4.22 -5.18 10.62
N ASN A 18 2.96 -5.60 10.70
CA ASN A 18 1.82 -4.68 10.69
C ASN A 18 1.87 -3.69 11.87
N ALA A 19 2.26 -4.15 13.06
CA ALA A 19 2.40 -3.27 14.23
C ALA A 19 3.52 -2.23 14.05
N ILE A 20 4.61 -2.58 13.38
CA ILE A 20 5.70 -1.65 13.05
C ILE A 20 5.17 -0.53 12.12
N TYR A 21 4.45 -0.87 11.07
CA TYR A 21 3.85 0.14 10.17
C TYR A 21 2.75 0.96 10.84
N HIS A 22 1.95 0.34 11.72
CA HIS A 22 0.97 1.06 12.53
C HIS A 22 1.63 2.12 13.42
N ALA A 23 2.73 1.76 14.08
CA ALA A 23 3.51 2.71 14.89
C ALA A 23 4.12 3.83 14.03
N ALA A 24 4.55 3.52 12.80
CA ALA A 24 5.04 4.52 11.86
C ALA A 24 3.91 5.49 11.45
N ALA A 25 2.72 5.00 11.13
CA ALA A 25 1.56 5.83 10.82
C ALA A 25 1.22 6.79 11.97
N ALA A 26 1.22 6.29 13.20
CA ALA A 26 0.93 7.08 14.40
C ALA A 26 1.92 8.24 14.60
N LYS A 27 3.18 8.10 14.20
CA LYS A 27 4.17 9.19 14.25
C LYS A 27 3.80 10.39 13.38
N PHE A 28 3.03 10.16 12.32
CA PHE A 28 2.53 11.20 11.43
C PHE A 28 1.08 11.62 11.75
N GLY A 29 0.47 11.07 12.80
CA GLY A 29 -0.93 11.31 13.14
C GLY A 29 -1.91 10.71 12.13
N LEU A 30 -1.53 9.63 11.46
CA LEU A 30 -2.31 8.96 10.41
C LEU A 30 -2.85 7.62 10.88
N THR A 31 -3.96 7.20 10.30
CA THR A 31 -4.40 5.81 10.31
C THR A 31 -3.56 4.97 9.33
N ASP A 32 -3.61 3.65 9.45
CA ASP A 32 -2.89 2.74 8.54
C ASP A 32 -3.36 2.94 7.09
N THR A 33 -4.66 3.11 6.88
CA THR A 33 -5.23 3.35 5.55
C THR A 33 -4.72 4.66 4.95
N GLU A 34 -4.72 5.74 5.72
CA GLU A 34 -4.19 7.03 5.28
C GLU A 34 -2.71 6.94 4.91
N LEU A 35 -1.90 6.28 5.75
CA LEU A 35 -0.48 6.07 5.46
C LEU A 35 -0.29 5.38 4.11
N TRP A 36 -0.97 4.25 3.89
CA TRP A 36 -0.78 3.46 2.68
C TRP A 36 -1.35 4.14 1.42
N VAL A 37 -2.46 4.85 1.53
CA VAL A 37 -2.99 5.64 0.41
C VAL A 37 -2.01 6.74 0.03
N LEU A 38 -1.52 7.52 1.00
CA LEU A 38 -0.53 8.57 0.74
C LEU A 38 0.78 8.02 0.21
N TYR A 39 1.24 6.88 0.72
CA TYR A 39 2.41 6.18 0.22
C TYR A 39 2.25 5.80 -1.26
N CYS A 40 1.12 5.16 -1.61
CA CYS A 40 0.85 4.72 -2.97
C CYS A 40 0.71 5.90 -3.95
N ILE A 41 0.00 6.96 -3.59
CA ILE A 41 -0.18 8.12 -4.48
C ILE A 41 1.07 8.99 -4.59
N SER A 42 2.03 8.85 -3.68
CA SER A 42 3.32 9.54 -3.77
C SER A 42 4.26 8.96 -4.83
N GLU A 43 3.97 7.75 -5.33
CA GLU A 43 4.72 7.16 -6.44
C GLU A 43 4.50 7.96 -7.73
N PRO A 44 5.54 8.15 -8.54
CA PRO A 44 5.47 8.96 -9.76
C PRO A 44 4.73 8.24 -10.88
N ASP A 45 3.44 8.05 -10.73
CA ASP A 45 2.55 7.57 -11.77
C ASP A 45 1.39 8.57 -11.95
N GLU A 46 1.51 9.40 -12.96
CA GLU A 46 0.61 10.53 -13.18
C GLU A 46 -0.77 10.13 -13.69
N ASP A 47 -0.93 8.89 -14.16
CA ASP A 47 -2.19 8.42 -14.77
C ASP A 47 -2.99 7.46 -13.88
N ARG A 48 -2.68 7.39 -12.59
CA ARG A 48 -3.31 6.49 -11.65
C ARG A 48 -4.79 6.81 -11.42
N THR A 49 -5.61 5.76 -11.49
CA THR A 49 -7.03 5.81 -11.15
C THR A 49 -7.29 5.28 -9.73
N GLN A 50 -8.51 5.48 -9.20
CA GLN A 50 -8.91 4.82 -7.94
C GLN A 50 -8.83 3.29 -8.03
N GLN A 51 -9.14 2.73 -9.19
CA GLN A 51 -9.05 1.27 -9.41
C GLN A 51 -7.61 0.78 -9.32
N ASP A 52 -6.64 1.54 -9.85
CA ASP A 52 -5.23 1.22 -9.71
C ASP A 52 -4.78 1.25 -8.25
N LEU A 53 -5.24 2.22 -7.46
CA LEU A 53 -4.99 2.25 -6.02
C LEU A 53 -5.60 1.06 -5.29
N CYS A 54 -6.82 0.64 -5.63
CA CYS A 54 -7.43 -0.56 -5.05
C CYS A 54 -6.57 -1.81 -5.29
N ARG A 55 -6.03 -1.96 -6.49
CA ARG A 55 -5.15 -3.09 -6.84
C ARG A 55 -3.81 -2.99 -6.12
N GLN A 56 -3.25 -1.81 -6.02
CA GLN A 56 -1.94 -1.56 -5.42
C GLN A 56 -1.97 -1.67 -3.90
N CYS A 57 -2.96 -1.08 -3.25
CA CYS A 57 -3.09 -1.06 -1.80
C CYS A 57 -3.85 -2.26 -1.23
N PHE A 58 -4.52 -3.06 -2.06
CA PHE A 58 -5.41 -4.16 -1.64
C PHE A 58 -6.50 -3.73 -0.65
N TYR A 59 -6.97 -2.50 -0.76
CA TYR A 59 -8.12 -1.99 -0.01
C TYR A 59 -9.41 -2.09 -0.81
N PRO A 60 -10.57 -2.26 -0.15
CA PRO A 60 -11.87 -2.21 -0.80
C PRO A 60 -12.10 -0.86 -1.53
N LYS A 61 -12.83 -0.91 -2.63
CA LYS A 61 -13.19 0.27 -3.43
C LYS A 61 -13.80 1.39 -2.58
N GLN A 62 -14.69 1.05 -1.64
CA GLN A 62 -15.32 2.00 -0.72
C GLN A 62 -14.27 2.76 0.12
N THR A 63 -13.29 2.05 0.66
CA THR A 63 -12.21 2.63 1.49
C THR A 63 -11.38 3.61 0.67
N ILE A 64 -10.96 3.24 -0.53
CA ILE A 64 -10.19 4.11 -1.43
C ILE A 64 -11.02 5.31 -1.86
N ASN A 65 -12.28 5.10 -2.24
CA ASN A 65 -13.17 6.20 -2.64
C ASN A 65 -13.35 7.23 -1.51
N THR A 66 -13.55 6.78 -0.28
CA THR A 66 -13.67 7.67 0.89
C THR A 66 -12.38 8.49 1.11
N ALA A 67 -11.22 7.85 1.06
CA ALA A 67 -9.93 8.52 1.23
C ALA A 67 -9.68 9.56 0.13
N ILE A 68 -9.89 9.19 -1.13
CA ILE A 68 -9.66 10.09 -2.28
C ILE A 68 -10.67 11.24 -2.30
N THR A 69 -11.94 10.99 -1.97
CA THR A 69 -12.96 12.04 -1.86
C THR A 69 -12.61 13.04 -0.78
N GLY A 70 -12.12 12.58 0.38
CA GLY A 70 -11.63 13.45 1.44
C GLY A 70 -10.46 14.33 1.00
N LEU A 71 -9.47 13.75 0.34
CA LEU A 71 -8.32 14.47 -0.20
C LEU A 71 -8.72 15.49 -1.28
N ALA A 72 -9.68 15.15 -2.14
CA ALA A 72 -10.21 16.06 -3.15
C ALA A 72 -10.95 17.24 -2.52
N LYS A 73 -11.77 16.99 -1.49
CA LYS A 73 -12.47 18.03 -0.74
C LYS A 73 -11.50 19.01 -0.09
N ASP A 74 -10.36 18.54 0.40
CA ASP A 74 -9.32 19.36 1.03
C ASP A 74 -8.38 20.03 0.02
N GLY A 75 -8.63 19.87 -1.30
CA GLY A 75 -7.81 20.47 -2.34
C GLY A 75 -6.43 19.83 -2.52
N LEU A 76 -6.25 18.60 -2.08
CA LEU A 76 -4.98 17.87 -2.11
C LEU A 76 -4.82 16.99 -3.34
N VAL A 77 -5.95 16.59 -3.94
CA VAL A 77 -6.01 15.91 -5.23
C VAL A 77 -7.06 16.53 -6.13
N GLU A 78 -6.85 16.44 -7.42
CA GLU A 78 -7.83 16.74 -8.46
C GLU A 78 -8.21 15.42 -9.15
N LEU A 79 -9.51 15.25 -9.40
CA LEU A 79 -10.02 14.12 -10.15
C LEU A 79 -10.30 14.56 -11.59
N ILE A 80 -9.43 14.14 -12.50
CA ILE A 80 -9.47 14.54 -13.90
C ILE A 80 -10.16 13.45 -14.72
N PRO A 81 -11.32 13.76 -15.36
CA PRO A 81 -12.00 12.79 -16.21
C PRO A 81 -11.10 12.27 -17.34
N ILE A 82 -11.16 10.96 -17.59
CA ILE A 82 -10.41 10.33 -18.68
C ILE A 82 -11.33 10.35 -19.93
N PRO A 83 -10.89 10.95 -21.04
CA PRO A 83 -11.64 10.96 -22.29
C PRO A 83 -11.98 9.55 -22.78
N GLY A 84 -13.19 9.35 -23.30
CA GLY A 84 -13.63 8.05 -23.83
C GLY A 84 -14.07 7.04 -22.76
N THR A 85 -14.06 7.41 -21.51
CA THR A 85 -14.60 6.60 -20.38
C THR A 85 -15.76 7.32 -19.73
N ARG A 86 -16.70 6.54 -19.15
CA ARG A 86 -17.92 7.12 -18.58
C ARG A 86 -17.71 7.72 -17.19
N ASN A 87 -16.90 7.05 -16.35
CA ASN A 87 -16.73 7.40 -14.93
C ASN A 87 -15.28 7.30 -14.43
N HIS A 88 -14.33 7.05 -15.31
CA HIS A 88 -12.93 6.91 -14.90
C HIS A 88 -12.27 8.28 -14.79
N LYS A 89 -11.61 8.50 -13.67
CA LYS A 89 -10.89 9.74 -13.38
C LYS A 89 -9.46 9.42 -12.96
N ARG A 90 -8.52 10.21 -13.45
CA ARG A 90 -7.14 10.22 -12.93
C ARG A 90 -7.08 10.96 -11.60
N ILE A 91 -6.26 10.48 -10.72
CA ILE A 91 -5.93 11.14 -9.47
C ILE A 91 -4.67 11.96 -9.71
N HIS A 92 -4.81 13.27 -9.65
CA HIS A 92 -3.70 14.20 -9.79
C HIS A 92 -3.43 14.89 -8.46
N LEU A 93 -2.21 14.77 -7.94
CA LEU A 93 -1.80 15.49 -6.73
C LEU A 93 -1.60 16.96 -7.04
N THR A 94 -2.27 17.83 -6.28
CA THR A 94 -1.95 19.25 -6.26
C THR A 94 -0.56 19.48 -5.63
N PRO A 95 0.06 20.66 -5.76
CA PRO A 95 1.30 20.96 -5.03
C PRO A 95 1.19 20.72 -3.52
N ALA A 96 0.07 21.11 -2.91
CA ALA A 96 -0.20 20.85 -1.49
C ALA A 96 -0.36 19.34 -1.21
N GLY A 97 -0.99 18.60 -2.12
CA GLY A 97 -1.14 17.15 -2.03
C GLY A 97 0.19 16.43 -2.13
N ARG A 98 1.08 16.86 -3.01
CA ARG A 98 2.45 16.32 -3.11
C ARG A 98 3.24 16.52 -1.83
N GLU A 99 3.17 17.70 -1.24
CA GLU A 99 3.82 18.00 0.03
C GLU A 99 3.28 17.14 1.17
N LEU A 100 1.95 17.01 1.27
CA LEU A 100 1.31 16.16 2.26
C LEU A 100 1.71 14.68 2.10
N ALA A 101 1.65 14.15 0.88
CA ALA A 101 1.99 12.75 0.61
C ALA A 101 3.48 12.44 0.85
N ALA A 102 4.36 13.37 0.51
CA ALA A 102 5.80 13.21 0.72
C ALA A 102 6.19 13.17 2.21
N ARG A 103 5.44 13.85 3.06
CA ARG A 103 5.74 13.96 4.49
C ARG A 103 5.86 12.61 5.21
N PRO A 104 4.91 11.64 5.09
CA PRO A 104 5.08 10.31 5.62
C PRO A 104 5.83 9.37 4.65
N ALA A 105 5.64 9.53 3.34
CA ALA A 105 6.13 8.56 2.36
C ALA A 105 7.65 8.58 2.19
N LEU A 106 8.29 9.76 2.14
CA LEU A 106 9.75 9.83 1.97
C LEU A 106 10.51 9.25 3.15
N PRO A 107 10.21 9.58 4.43
CA PRO A 107 10.88 8.94 5.56
C PRO A 107 10.62 7.44 5.65
N LEU A 108 9.40 6.99 5.32
CA LEU A 108 9.07 5.57 5.33
C LEU A 108 9.86 4.80 4.27
N LYS A 109 9.92 5.30 3.03
CA LYS A 109 10.73 4.70 1.95
C LYS A 109 12.21 4.64 2.33
N ALA A 110 12.75 5.70 2.90
CA ALA A 110 14.14 5.71 3.36
C ALA A 110 14.40 4.69 4.48
N ALA A 111 13.45 4.52 5.40
CA ALA A 111 13.53 3.49 6.44
C ALA A 111 13.45 2.07 5.86
N GLU A 112 12.59 1.84 4.88
CA GLU A 112 12.48 0.58 4.16
C GLU A 112 13.77 0.26 3.41
N GLU A 113 14.30 1.21 2.63
CA GLU A 113 15.57 1.05 1.91
C GLU A 113 16.73 0.73 2.88
N ALA A 114 16.80 1.40 4.02
CA ALA A 114 17.80 1.13 5.04
C ALA A 114 17.63 -0.25 5.70
N ALA A 115 16.40 -0.72 5.87
CA ALA A 115 16.13 -2.03 6.46
C ALA A 115 16.39 -3.17 5.45
N TYR A 116 15.84 -3.07 4.26
CA TYR A 116 15.99 -4.08 3.20
C TYR A 116 17.42 -4.11 2.65
N GLY A 117 18.12 -2.99 2.63
CA GLY A 117 19.53 -2.89 2.20
C GLY A 117 20.53 -3.64 3.11
N ARG A 118 20.08 -4.19 4.25
CA ARG A 118 20.90 -5.08 5.11
C ARG A 118 20.94 -6.53 4.62
N PHE A 119 20.06 -6.88 3.69
CA PHE A 119 19.98 -8.21 3.11
C PHE A 119 20.75 -8.25 1.78
N SER A 120 21.23 -9.43 1.41
CA SER A 120 21.73 -9.65 0.06
C SER A 120 20.59 -9.67 -0.97
N GLU A 121 20.91 -9.39 -2.22
CA GLU A 121 19.94 -9.49 -3.32
C GLU A 121 19.33 -10.90 -3.40
N GLU A 122 20.15 -11.94 -3.20
CA GLU A 122 19.72 -13.34 -3.22
C GLU A 122 18.67 -13.61 -2.12
N GLU A 123 18.89 -13.13 -0.90
CA GLU A 123 17.94 -13.27 0.21
C GLU A 123 16.61 -12.58 -0.09
N LEU A 124 16.65 -11.37 -0.64
CA LEU A 124 15.44 -10.61 -0.98
C LEU A 124 14.66 -11.26 -2.12
N LEU A 125 15.34 -11.75 -3.16
CA LEU A 125 14.69 -12.44 -4.26
C LEU A 125 14.08 -13.78 -3.83
N ALA A 126 14.76 -14.54 -2.98
CA ALA A 126 14.24 -15.79 -2.43
C ALA A 126 13.00 -15.55 -1.54
N TYR A 127 13.02 -14.49 -0.73
CA TYR A 127 11.87 -14.07 0.07
C TYR A 127 10.68 -13.69 -0.82
N LEU A 128 10.90 -12.84 -1.83
CA LEU A 128 9.87 -12.40 -2.77
C LEU A 128 9.24 -13.59 -3.50
N GLU A 129 10.05 -14.53 -4.00
CA GLU A 129 9.56 -15.74 -4.67
C GLU A 129 8.71 -16.59 -3.73
N THR A 130 9.16 -16.77 -2.48
CA THR A 130 8.44 -17.56 -1.48
C THR A 130 7.08 -16.95 -1.13
N VAL A 131 7.03 -15.63 -0.92
CA VAL A 131 5.79 -14.91 -0.64
C VAL A 131 4.82 -14.97 -1.82
N ASN A 132 5.32 -14.82 -3.05
CA ASN A 132 4.50 -14.92 -4.26
C ASN A 132 3.87 -16.31 -4.41
N LYS A 133 4.64 -17.39 -4.17
CA LYS A 133 4.13 -18.76 -4.17
C LYS A 133 3.08 -18.98 -3.09
N LEU A 134 3.36 -18.52 -1.88
CA LEU A 134 2.41 -18.63 -0.77
C LEU A 134 1.09 -17.93 -1.09
N ASN A 135 1.14 -16.71 -1.62
CA ASN A 135 -0.05 -15.95 -2.00
C ASN A 135 -0.86 -16.67 -3.10
N ALA A 136 -0.19 -17.29 -4.08
CA ALA A 136 -0.84 -18.07 -5.12
C ALA A 136 -1.58 -19.29 -4.54
N TYR A 137 -0.92 -20.06 -3.68
CA TYR A 137 -1.53 -21.22 -3.03
C TYR A 137 -2.67 -20.85 -2.09
N LEU A 138 -2.51 -19.78 -1.30
CA LEU A 138 -3.60 -19.31 -0.44
C LEU A 138 -4.82 -18.90 -1.24
N ARG A 139 -4.63 -18.22 -2.37
CA ARG A 139 -5.75 -17.84 -3.26
C ARG A 139 -6.46 -19.07 -3.79
N GLU A 140 -5.71 -20.04 -4.31
CA GLU A 140 -6.27 -21.31 -4.81
C GLU A 140 -7.08 -22.05 -3.74
N GLU A 141 -6.55 -22.17 -2.52
CA GLU A 141 -7.24 -22.91 -1.45
C GLU A 141 -8.43 -22.13 -0.87
N THR A 142 -8.35 -20.81 -0.79
CA THR A 142 -9.46 -20.00 -0.27
C THR A 142 -10.62 -19.87 -1.27
N GLU A 143 -10.37 -19.98 -2.58
CA GLU A 143 -11.43 -20.02 -3.60
C GLU A 143 -12.32 -21.28 -3.50
N LYS A 144 -11.87 -22.31 -2.79
CA LYS A 144 -12.63 -23.55 -2.55
C LYS A 144 -13.58 -23.45 -1.35
N LEU A 145 -13.53 -22.37 -0.55
CA LEU A 145 -14.38 -22.14 0.61
C LEU A 145 -15.80 -21.70 0.20
#